data_c33083dc8e729e0db6b761f1570e70b2
#
_entry.id   c33083dc8e729e0db6b761f1570e70b2
#
_cell.length_a   1.000
_cell.length_b   1.000
_cell.length_c   1.000
_cell.angle_alpha   90.00
_cell.angle_beta   90.00
_cell.angle_gamma   90.00
#
_symmetry.space_group_name_H-M   'P 1'
#
loop_
_entity.id
_entity.type
_entity.pdbx_description
1 polymer ?
#
loop_
_entity_poly.entity_id
_entity_poly.type
_entity_poly.pdbx_seq_one_letter_code
_entity_poly.pdbx_strand_id
1 'polypeptide(L)'
;TAAVLIGCSATENYTQYVDPKIGSGGHGHVFVGANVPFGMVQLGPTSIPQDWDWCSGYHDSDSTVIGFSHTHLSGTGIGDLFDITVMPVTRVDLTYARGKENDPESGLWSYADRTKEIARPGYYSVPLTRYGITAELTATNRVGMHRYTFPASDEAGIVIDLMNGGCWDRPTDTFIEPCADNAVRGYRFSRGWADDQKVYFYAEFSRPYKDLNIHSIDYKPYYAKAGFETREGEQIMMKVALSPVSMENAYENMQTELPGWDFDGTVEEA
;
A
#
# COMPACT_ATOMS: atom_id res chain seq x y z
N THR A 1 46.34 4.51 -37.31
CA THR A 1 45.54 4.18 -36.14
C THR A 1 44.32 5.08 -36.10
N ALA A 2 43.16 4.55 -36.54
CA ALA A 2 41.86 5.23 -36.44
C ALA A 2 41.30 4.97 -35.06
N ALA A 3 41.09 6.03 -34.26
CA ALA A 3 40.38 5.96 -33.00
C ALA A 3 38.88 5.91 -33.31
N VAL A 4 38.22 4.79 -32.96
CA VAL A 4 36.76 4.67 -32.97
C VAL A 4 36.26 5.33 -31.69
N LEU A 5 35.69 6.51 -31.78
CA LEU A 5 34.95 7.15 -30.74
C LEU A 5 33.60 6.41 -30.65
N ILE A 6 33.48 5.50 -29.69
CA ILE A 6 32.18 4.94 -29.26
C ILE A 6 31.48 6.07 -28.47
N GLY A 7 30.61 6.78 -29.13
CA GLY A 7 29.70 7.70 -28.44
C GLY A 7 28.72 6.91 -27.62
N CYS A 8 28.84 6.90 -26.26
CA CYS A 8 27.75 6.55 -25.38
C CYS A 8 26.66 7.61 -25.57
N SER A 9 25.64 7.33 -26.36
CA SER A 9 24.39 8.06 -26.29
C SER A 9 23.76 7.71 -24.93
N ALA A 10 23.70 8.67 -24.01
CA ALA A 10 22.89 8.52 -22.82
C ALA A 10 21.46 8.22 -23.30
N THR A 11 20.91 7.09 -22.87
CA THR A 11 19.52 6.76 -23.15
C THR A 11 18.66 7.83 -22.47
N GLU A 12 17.85 8.52 -23.24
CA GLU A 12 16.95 9.54 -22.68
C GLU A 12 15.97 8.89 -21.72
N ASN A 13 15.90 9.41 -20.49
CA ASN A 13 14.93 8.92 -19.50
C ASN A 13 13.58 9.62 -19.73
N TYR A 14 12.67 8.93 -20.41
CA TYR A 14 11.33 9.44 -20.72
C TYR A 14 10.40 9.51 -19.51
N THR A 15 10.69 8.81 -18.40
CA THR A 15 9.85 8.84 -17.19
C THR A 15 9.78 10.24 -16.56
N GLN A 16 10.78 11.09 -16.79
CA GLN A 16 10.79 12.49 -16.33
C GLN A 16 9.64 13.34 -16.92
N TYR A 17 9.02 12.91 -18.02
CA TYR A 17 7.90 13.61 -18.66
C TYR A 17 6.54 13.09 -18.21
N VAL A 18 6.49 12.07 -17.35
CA VAL A 18 5.26 11.46 -16.86
C VAL A 18 4.86 12.08 -15.54
N ASP A 19 3.66 12.65 -15.49
CA ASP A 19 3.01 13.08 -14.25
C ASP A 19 1.87 12.11 -13.90
N PRO A 20 2.05 11.23 -12.89
CA PRO A 20 1.03 10.26 -12.50
C PRO A 20 -0.23 10.90 -11.91
N LYS A 21 -0.21 12.20 -11.59
CA LYS A 21 -1.37 12.92 -11.03
C LYS A 21 -2.33 13.42 -12.09
N ILE A 22 -2.00 13.37 -13.37
CA ILE A 22 -2.90 13.78 -14.44
C ILE A 22 -4.15 12.91 -14.42
N GLY A 23 -5.32 13.56 -14.22
CA GLY A 23 -6.61 12.88 -14.13
C GLY A 23 -7.00 12.41 -12.72
N SER A 24 -6.22 12.73 -11.67
CA SER A 24 -6.54 12.35 -10.28
C SER A 24 -7.49 13.34 -9.59
N GLY A 25 -7.89 14.43 -10.23
CA GLY A 25 -8.87 15.41 -9.73
C GLY A 25 -10.14 15.44 -10.57
N GLY A 26 -11.20 16.07 -10.03
CA GLY A 26 -12.51 16.14 -10.67
C GLY A 26 -13.06 14.74 -10.96
N HIS A 27 -13.60 14.53 -12.16
CA HIS A 27 -14.16 13.24 -12.60
C HIS A 27 -13.15 12.35 -13.34
N GLY A 28 -11.85 12.47 -13.07
CA GLY A 28 -10.82 11.73 -13.81
C GLY A 28 -10.69 10.27 -13.37
N HIS A 29 -10.86 9.99 -12.08
CA HIS A 29 -10.83 8.66 -11.46
C HIS A 29 -9.53 7.88 -11.74
N VAL A 30 -8.38 8.58 -11.74
CA VAL A 30 -7.08 7.98 -12.00
C VAL A 30 -6.40 7.59 -10.70
N PHE A 31 -5.89 6.38 -10.66
CA PHE A 31 -5.04 5.88 -9.58
C PHE A 31 -3.74 6.68 -9.49
N VAL A 32 -3.30 6.99 -8.28
CA VAL A 32 -1.98 7.57 -7.97
C VAL A 32 -1.25 6.65 -7.01
N GLY A 33 -0.03 6.26 -7.36
CA GLY A 33 0.78 5.36 -6.54
C GLY A 33 1.96 4.80 -7.30
N ALA A 34 2.50 3.69 -6.80
CA ALA A 34 3.60 2.95 -7.39
C ALA A 34 3.09 1.67 -8.06
N ASN A 35 3.43 1.49 -9.32
CA ASN A 35 3.14 0.29 -10.10
C ASN A 35 4.12 0.17 -11.26
N VAL A 36 4.20 -1.03 -11.82
CA VAL A 36 4.87 -1.27 -13.11
C VAL A 36 3.82 -1.42 -14.21
N PRO A 37 4.17 -1.20 -15.49
CA PRO A 37 3.23 -1.36 -16.58
C PRO A 37 2.59 -2.76 -16.57
N PHE A 38 1.24 -2.80 -16.55
CA PHE A 38 0.44 -4.04 -16.54
C PHE A 38 0.63 -4.94 -15.31
N GLY A 39 1.24 -4.42 -14.23
CA GLY A 39 1.36 -5.15 -12.96
C GLY A 39 0.01 -5.40 -12.29
N MET A 40 -0.11 -6.52 -11.57
CA MET A 40 -1.26 -6.81 -10.73
C MET A 40 -1.30 -5.86 -9.53
N VAL A 41 -0.14 -5.52 -8.97
CA VAL A 41 -0.02 -4.59 -7.84
C VAL A 41 -0.06 -3.16 -8.34
N GLN A 42 -1.00 -2.40 -7.78
CA GLN A 42 -1.16 -0.97 -7.93
C GLN A 42 -1.20 -0.37 -6.54
N LEU A 43 0.00 -0.13 -5.99
CA LEU A 43 0.18 0.26 -4.60
C LEU A 43 0.08 1.77 -4.44
N GLY A 44 -0.95 2.24 -3.74
CA GLY A 44 -1.14 3.66 -3.56
C GLY A 44 -2.01 4.04 -2.37
N PRO A 45 -2.06 5.35 -2.05
CA PRO A 45 -2.89 5.85 -0.98
C PRO A 45 -4.37 5.71 -1.31
N THR A 46 -5.13 5.36 -0.28
CA THR A 46 -6.59 5.35 -0.29
C THR A 46 -7.07 6.43 0.67
N SER A 47 -7.82 7.39 0.18
CA SER A 47 -8.46 8.45 0.98
C SER A 47 -9.71 7.93 1.70
N ILE A 48 -10.21 8.67 2.67
CA ILE A 48 -11.52 8.41 3.26
C ILE A 48 -12.57 8.50 2.15
N PRO A 49 -13.33 7.43 1.86
CA PRO A 49 -14.31 7.45 0.79
C PRO A 49 -15.40 8.50 1.03
N GLN A 50 -15.67 9.28 0.01
CA GLN A 50 -16.70 10.31 -0.01
C GLN A 50 -17.68 10.02 -1.16
N ASP A 51 -17.70 10.91 -2.17
CA ASP A 51 -18.55 10.78 -3.34
C ASP A 51 -17.92 9.85 -4.42
N TRP A 52 -18.62 9.76 -5.55
CA TRP A 52 -18.20 8.94 -6.69
C TRP A 52 -16.79 9.26 -7.20
N ASP A 53 -16.34 10.50 -7.11
CA ASP A 53 -15.01 10.91 -7.58
C ASP A 53 -13.84 10.27 -6.77
N TRP A 54 -14.12 9.70 -5.59
CA TRP A 54 -13.15 8.96 -4.78
C TRP A 54 -13.03 7.48 -5.16
N CYS A 55 -13.67 7.04 -6.24
CA CYS A 55 -13.75 5.63 -6.60
C CYS A 55 -12.39 4.98 -6.97
N SER A 56 -11.37 5.76 -7.33
CA SER A 56 -10.01 5.25 -7.55
C SER A 56 -9.10 5.31 -6.31
N GLY A 57 -9.66 5.67 -5.16
CA GLY A 57 -8.96 5.75 -3.87
C GLY A 57 -8.32 7.09 -3.58
N TYR A 58 -7.60 7.67 -4.51
CA TYR A 58 -6.98 8.97 -4.42
C TYR A 58 -7.85 10.03 -5.11
N HIS A 59 -7.97 11.20 -4.48
CA HIS A 59 -8.49 12.39 -5.13
C HIS A 59 -7.60 13.60 -4.82
N ASP A 60 -7.23 14.39 -5.83
CA ASP A 60 -6.24 15.47 -5.70
C ASP A 60 -6.67 16.56 -4.70
N SER A 61 -7.96 16.79 -4.51
CA SER A 61 -8.49 17.75 -3.53
C SER A 61 -8.52 17.24 -2.09
N ASP A 62 -8.27 15.94 -1.85
CA ASP A 62 -8.36 15.32 -0.53
C ASP A 62 -6.97 14.97 0.01
N SER A 63 -6.69 15.36 1.25
CA SER A 63 -5.44 15.04 1.93
C SER A 63 -5.56 13.88 2.93
N THR A 64 -6.73 13.23 3.04
CA THR A 64 -6.87 12.09 3.95
C THR A 64 -6.28 10.82 3.36
N VAL A 65 -5.71 9.97 4.23
CA VAL A 65 -5.21 8.64 3.91
C VAL A 65 -5.68 7.68 4.99
N ILE A 66 -6.38 6.61 4.61
CA ILE A 66 -6.77 5.51 5.51
C ILE A 66 -5.83 4.32 5.40
N GLY A 67 -4.88 4.35 4.49
CA GLY A 67 -3.83 3.37 4.25
C GLY A 67 -3.40 3.32 2.80
N PHE A 68 -2.53 2.36 2.52
CA PHE A 68 -1.98 2.08 1.19
C PHE A 68 -2.49 0.72 0.73
N SER A 69 -3.38 0.73 -0.27
CA SER A 69 -3.99 -0.49 -0.82
C SER A 69 -3.18 -1.00 -2.01
N HIS A 70 -3.23 -2.31 -2.27
CA HIS A 70 -2.41 -2.96 -3.30
C HIS A 70 -3.12 -3.15 -4.63
N THR A 71 -4.41 -2.90 -4.67
CA THR A 71 -5.22 -3.01 -5.89
C THR A 71 -6.10 -1.78 -6.05
N HIS A 72 -6.14 -1.24 -7.26
CA HIS A 72 -6.97 -0.09 -7.62
C HIS A 72 -7.48 -0.24 -9.05
N LEU A 73 -8.66 0.28 -9.33
CA LEU A 73 -9.11 0.56 -10.69
C LEU A 73 -8.71 2.00 -11.06
N SER A 74 -8.39 2.23 -12.32
CA SER A 74 -7.96 3.52 -12.82
C SER A 74 -8.73 3.90 -14.07
N GLY A 75 -9.30 5.11 -14.11
CA GLY A 75 -10.01 5.67 -15.26
C GLY A 75 -11.38 5.03 -15.55
N THR A 76 -11.95 4.27 -14.63
CA THR A 76 -13.19 3.52 -14.88
C THR A 76 -14.44 4.13 -14.27
N GLY A 77 -14.30 4.97 -13.24
CA GLY A 77 -15.42 5.44 -12.43
C GLY A 77 -16.12 4.35 -11.60
N ILE A 78 -15.44 3.23 -11.36
CA ILE A 78 -15.89 2.10 -10.56
C ILE A 78 -15.11 2.07 -9.25
N GLY A 79 -15.81 2.14 -8.11
CA GLY A 79 -15.22 2.12 -6.77
C GLY A 79 -15.15 0.70 -6.22
N ASP A 80 -14.24 -0.09 -6.74
CA ASP A 80 -14.04 -1.49 -6.38
C ASP A 80 -12.57 -1.72 -5.97
N LEU A 81 -12.26 -2.94 -5.49
CA LEU A 81 -10.93 -3.36 -5.04
C LEU A 81 -10.52 -2.72 -3.70
N PHE A 82 -9.31 -2.13 -3.63
CA PHE A 82 -8.61 -1.64 -2.43
C PHE A 82 -8.23 -2.79 -1.50
N ASP A 83 -7.80 -3.90 -2.09
CA ASP A 83 -7.40 -5.07 -1.32
C ASP A 83 -6.11 -4.85 -0.57
N ILE A 84 -6.04 -5.51 0.60
CA ILE A 84 -4.86 -5.56 1.46
C ILE A 84 -4.33 -4.15 1.75
N THR A 85 -5.14 -3.37 2.46
CA THR A 85 -4.77 -2.01 2.86
C THR A 85 -3.80 -2.05 4.05
N VAL A 86 -2.74 -1.28 3.99
CA VAL A 86 -1.71 -1.22 5.03
C VAL A 86 -1.57 0.20 5.55
N MET A 87 -1.61 0.36 6.89
CA MET A 87 -1.43 1.66 7.54
C MET A 87 -0.36 1.60 8.62
N PRO A 88 0.75 2.35 8.50
CA PRO A 88 1.72 2.49 9.57
C PRO A 88 1.20 3.49 10.62
N VAL A 89 1.44 3.19 11.90
CA VAL A 89 0.91 3.95 13.03
C VAL A 89 1.92 4.07 14.17
N THR A 90 1.72 5.04 15.06
CA THR A 90 2.52 5.22 16.29
C THR A 90 1.64 5.20 17.55
N ARG A 91 0.53 4.46 17.51
CA ARG A 91 -0.45 4.37 18.61
C ARG A 91 -0.91 2.93 18.82
N VAL A 92 -1.30 2.59 20.05
CA VAL A 92 -1.90 1.29 20.41
C VAL A 92 -3.42 1.36 20.59
N ASP A 93 -3.95 2.50 20.98
CA ASP A 93 -5.38 2.73 21.28
C ASP A 93 -6.22 2.96 20.01
N LEU A 94 -5.97 2.17 18.99
CA LEU A 94 -6.64 2.30 17.71
C LEU A 94 -8.03 1.68 17.71
N THR A 95 -8.99 2.42 17.23
CA THR A 95 -10.26 1.85 16.80
C THR A 95 -10.07 1.21 15.43
N TYR A 96 -10.22 -0.10 15.34
CA TYR A 96 -10.14 -0.83 14.08
C TYR A 96 -11.42 -0.61 13.27
N ALA A 97 -11.45 0.50 12.55
CA ALA A 97 -12.53 0.91 11.68
C ALA A 97 -12.00 1.90 10.65
N ARG A 98 -12.78 2.16 9.62
CA ARG A 98 -12.49 3.23 8.65
C ARG A 98 -12.55 4.59 9.35
N GLY A 99 -11.51 5.39 9.22
CA GLY A 99 -11.44 6.74 9.78
C GLY A 99 -12.48 7.68 9.17
N LYS A 100 -12.84 8.71 9.95
CA LYS A 100 -13.68 9.83 9.51
C LYS A 100 -12.88 11.12 9.68
N GLU A 101 -12.80 11.92 8.66
CA GLU A 101 -11.94 13.11 8.59
C GLU A 101 -12.04 14.06 9.80
N ASN A 102 -13.26 14.33 10.26
CA ASN A 102 -13.50 15.29 11.35
C ASN A 102 -13.55 14.67 12.75
N ASP A 103 -13.15 13.41 12.87
CA ASP A 103 -13.11 12.69 14.12
C ASP A 103 -11.77 11.97 14.26
N PRO A 104 -10.74 12.61 14.87
CA PRO A 104 -9.38 12.05 14.95
C PRO A 104 -9.28 10.76 15.77
N GLU A 105 -10.31 10.40 16.54
CA GLU A 105 -10.38 9.15 17.30
C GLU A 105 -11.21 8.07 16.59
N SER A 106 -11.76 8.37 15.40
CA SER A 106 -12.71 7.48 14.71
C SER A 106 -12.07 6.27 14.05
N GLY A 107 -10.75 6.08 14.10
CA GLY A 107 -10.12 4.92 13.50
C GLY A 107 -8.82 5.23 12.76
N LEU A 108 -8.48 4.36 11.81
CA LEU A 108 -7.25 4.44 11.04
C LEU A 108 -7.35 5.50 9.95
N TRP A 109 -6.59 6.58 10.08
CA TRP A 109 -6.42 7.61 9.07
C TRP A 109 -5.32 8.59 9.46
N SER A 110 -4.82 9.34 8.49
CA SER A 110 -3.93 10.48 8.70
C SER A 110 -4.18 11.52 7.63
N TYR A 111 -3.77 12.77 7.87
CA TYR A 111 -3.53 13.69 6.76
C TYR A 111 -2.18 13.38 6.11
N ALA A 112 -2.17 13.48 4.79
CA ALA A 112 -0.98 13.51 3.95
C ALA A 112 -0.46 14.95 3.86
N ASP A 113 0.83 15.18 4.09
CA ASP A 113 1.47 16.45 3.75
C ASP A 113 1.70 16.53 2.23
N ARG A 114 0.68 17.01 1.51
CA ARG A 114 0.70 17.10 0.05
C ARG A 114 1.80 18.02 -0.49
N THR A 115 2.35 18.91 0.33
CA THR A 115 3.45 19.80 -0.09
C THR A 115 4.77 19.06 -0.26
N LYS A 116 4.88 17.87 0.34
CA LYS A 116 6.04 16.97 0.29
C LYS A 116 5.76 15.65 -0.41
N GLU A 117 4.55 15.53 -1.00
CA GLU A 117 4.20 14.34 -1.76
C GLU A 117 5.02 14.24 -3.04
N ILE A 118 5.50 13.03 -3.32
CA ILE A 118 6.20 12.69 -4.56
C ILE A 118 5.45 11.55 -5.24
N ALA A 119 5.03 11.77 -6.48
CA ALA A 119 4.47 10.74 -7.35
C ALA A 119 5.25 10.74 -8.68
N ARG A 120 5.83 9.61 -9.03
CA ARG A 120 6.53 9.38 -10.29
C ARG A 120 6.38 7.92 -10.71
N PRO A 121 6.62 7.55 -11.96
CA PRO A 121 6.57 6.15 -12.37
C PRO A 121 7.36 5.25 -11.41
N GLY A 122 6.73 4.16 -10.97
CA GLY A 122 7.32 3.18 -10.06
C GLY A 122 7.53 3.63 -8.60
N TYR A 123 7.22 4.88 -8.24
CA TYR A 123 7.47 5.40 -6.89
C TYR A 123 6.41 6.38 -6.41
N TYR A 124 6.05 6.23 -5.14
CA TYR A 124 5.21 7.18 -4.42
C TYR A 124 5.76 7.43 -3.02
N SER A 125 5.69 8.67 -2.53
CA SER A 125 6.06 9.02 -1.16
C SER A 125 5.19 10.13 -0.59
N VAL A 126 4.87 10.02 0.71
CA VAL A 126 4.12 11.05 1.43
C VAL A 126 4.35 10.99 2.94
N PRO A 127 4.51 12.13 3.64
CA PRO A 127 4.46 12.18 5.09
C PRO A 127 3.02 12.08 5.61
N LEU A 128 2.81 11.24 6.62
CA LEU A 128 1.57 11.06 7.37
C LEU A 128 1.64 11.86 8.67
N THR A 129 0.93 12.99 8.73
CA THR A 129 1.11 13.99 9.79
C THR A 129 0.62 13.54 11.16
N ARG A 130 -0.47 12.72 11.21
CA ARG A 130 -1.03 12.21 12.47
C ARG A 130 -0.06 11.30 13.21
N TYR A 131 0.76 10.56 12.49
CA TYR A 131 1.66 9.55 13.04
C TYR A 131 3.13 9.95 13.00
N GLY A 132 3.46 11.06 12.31
CA GLY A 132 4.84 11.50 12.13
C GLY A 132 5.69 10.54 11.28
N ILE A 133 5.05 9.77 10.41
CA ILE A 133 5.69 8.73 9.59
C ILE A 133 5.80 9.22 8.16
N THR A 134 6.95 8.99 7.51
CA THR A 134 7.07 9.11 6.06
C THR A 134 6.88 7.74 5.43
N ALA A 135 5.94 7.63 4.50
CA ALA A 135 5.70 6.43 3.71
C ALA A 135 6.33 6.59 2.33
N GLU A 136 7.01 5.54 1.87
CA GLU A 136 7.56 5.39 0.53
C GLU A 136 7.13 4.05 -0.04
N LEU A 137 6.72 4.02 -1.31
CA LEU A 137 6.15 2.86 -1.97
C LEU A 137 6.82 2.62 -3.32
N THR A 138 7.03 1.35 -3.64
CA THR A 138 7.41 0.87 -4.97
C THR A 138 6.77 -0.50 -5.22
N ALA A 139 6.86 -1.03 -6.42
CA ALA A 139 6.24 -2.31 -6.75
C ALA A 139 6.97 -3.04 -7.86
N THR A 140 6.81 -4.37 -7.88
CA THR A 140 7.01 -5.22 -9.04
C THR A 140 5.65 -5.61 -9.63
N ASN A 141 5.60 -6.59 -10.51
CA ASN A 141 4.33 -7.05 -11.11
C ASN A 141 3.32 -7.55 -10.06
N ARG A 142 3.78 -8.26 -9.02
CA ARG A 142 2.92 -8.95 -8.04
C ARG A 142 3.30 -8.67 -6.59
N VAL A 143 4.30 -7.84 -6.35
CA VAL A 143 4.76 -7.51 -4.99
C VAL A 143 4.80 -6.00 -4.81
N GLY A 144 4.09 -5.50 -3.80
CA GLY A 144 4.25 -4.14 -3.30
C GLY A 144 5.34 -4.08 -2.25
N MET A 145 6.17 -3.04 -2.28
CA MET A 145 7.20 -2.81 -1.27
C MET A 145 7.01 -1.43 -0.64
N HIS A 146 7.00 -1.43 0.69
CA HIS A 146 6.84 -0.26 1.50
C HIS A 146 8.13 0.00 2.29
N ARG A 147 8.48 1.27 2.45
CA ARG A 147 9.50 1.75 3.38
C ARG A 147 8.88 2.84 4.25
N TYR A 148 8.80 2.61 5.54
CA TYR A 148 8.24 3.54 6.50
C TYR A 148 9.33 4.08 7.41
N THR A 149 9.53 5.39 7.42
CA THR A 149 10.44 6.08 8.35
C THR A 149 9.63 6.56 9.55
N PHE A 150 9.92 5.99 10.72
CA PHE A 150 9.21 6.22 11.97
C PHE A 150 9.89 7.28 12.84
N PRO A 151 9.13 8.03 13.65
CA PRO A 151 9.68 8.70 14.82
C PRO A 151 10.03 7.68 15.92
N ALA A 152 10.67 8.13 16.98
CA ALA A 152 10.85 7.30 18.18
C ALA A 152 9.50 6.97 18.81
N SER A 153 9.20 5.68 18.97
CA SER A 153 7.94 5.20 19.55
C SER A 153 8.09 3.79 20.10
N ASP A 154 7.51 3.52 21.26
CA ASP A 154 7.32 2.18 21.83
C ASP A 154 5.99 1.53 21.43
N GLU A 155 5.13 2.29 20.72
CA GLU A 155 3.80 1.91 20.23
C GLU A 155 3.71 1.84 18.69
N ALA A 156 4.86 1.93 18.01
CA ALA A 156 4.90 1.84 16.55
C ALA A 156 4.28 0.51 16.07
N GLY A 157 3.64 0.56 14.92
CA GLY A 157 3.05 -0.64 14.33
C GLY A 157 2.69 -0.45 12.86
N ILE A 158 2.41 -1.58 12.22
CA ILE A 158 1.87 -1.63 10.87
C ILE A 158 0.58 -2.44 10.92
N VAL A 159 -0.52 -1.83 10.53
CA VAL A 159 -1.84 -2.45 10.49
C VAL A 159 -2.14 -2.93 9.09
N ILE A 160 -2.49 -4.20 8.96
CA ILE A 160 -3.09 -4.76 7.74
C ILE A 160 -4.60 -4.74 7.94
N ASP A 161 -5.31 -4.12 7.03
CA ASP A 161 -6.75 -3.94 7.03
C ASP A 161 -7.38 -4.71 5.86
N LEU A 162 -8.16 -5.74 6.18
CA LEU A 162 -8.91 -6.54 5.21
C LEU A 162 -10.38 -6.11 5.10
N MET A 163 -10.82 -5.17 5.94
CA MET A 163 -12.19 -4.65 5.96
C MET A 163 -12.43 -3.59 4.91
N ASN A 164 -11.41 -2.75 4.64
CA ASN A 164 -11.53 -1.71 3.63
C ASN A 164 -11.73 -2.29 2.24
N GLY A 165 -12.53 -1.59 1.47
CA GLY A 165 -12.78 -1.84 0.07
C GLY A 165 -13.12 -0.53 -0.63
N GLY A 166 -13.23 -0.55 -1.94
CA GLY A 166 -13.74 0.57 -2.72
C GLY A 166 -15.16 0.95 -2.32
N CYS A 167 -15.76 1.93 -3.00
CA CYS A 167 -17.08 2.45 -2.67
C CYS A 167 -18.17 1.36 -2.62
N TRP A 168 -18.04 0.33 -3.44
CA TRP A 168 -19.00 -0.78 -3.56
C TRP A 168 -18.47 -2.12 -3.09
N ASP A 169 -17.15 -2.28 -3.03
CA ASP A 169 -16.52 -3.53 -2.63
C ASP A 169 -16.77 -3.84 -1.15
N ARG A 170 -17.04 -5.10 -0.85
CA ARG A 170 -17.27 -5.59 0.51
C ARG A 170 -16.62 -6.94 0.71
N PRO A 171 -15.91 -7.15 1.82
CA PRO A 171 -15.35 -8.46 2.13
C PRO A 171 -16.46 -9.48 2.37
N THR A 172 -16.36 -10.61 1.72
CA THR A 172 -17.25 -11.78 1.92
C THR A 172 -16.62 -12.80 2.83
N ASP A 173 -15.28 -12.95 2.74
CA ASP A 173 -14.49 -13.78 3.63
C ASP A 173 -13.08 -13.24 3.76
N THR A 174 -12.49 -13.38 4.97
CA THR A 174 -11.15 -12.89 5.27
C THR A 174 -10.42 -13.87 6.17
N PHE A 175 -9.12 -13.96 5.99
CA PHE A 175 -8.24 -14.77 6.81
C PHE A 175 -6.88 -14.11 6.94
N ILE A 176 -6.29 -14.18 8.14
CA ILE A 176 -4.91 -13.78 8.38
C ILE A 176 -4.35 -14.61 9.53
N GLU A 177 -3.13 -15.10 9.35
CA GLU A 177 -2.40 -15.85 10.36
C GLU A 177 -0.90 -15.51 10.34
N PRO A 178 -0.18 -15.62 11.47
CA PRO A 178 1.27 -15.58 11.47
C PRO A 178 1.82 -16.84 10.79
N CYS A 179 2.88 -16.68 10.00
CA CYS A 179 3.58 -17.80 9.35
C CYS A 179 5.10 -17.79 9.61
N ALA A 180 5.63 -16.70 10.15
CA ALA A 180 6.97 -16.57 10.69
C ALA A 180 6.98 -15.47 11.78
N ASP A 181 8.14 -15.26 12.43
CA ASP A 181 8.32 -14.19 13.44
C ASP A 181 8.31 -12.77 12.83
N ASN A 182 8.42 -12.69 11.51
CA ASN A 182 8.38 -11.47 10.71
C ASN A 182 7.40 -11.55 9.53
N ALA A 183 6.48 -12.51 9.50
CA ALA A 183 5.59 -12.66 8.36
C ALA A 183 4.18 -13.13 8.76
N VAL A 184 3.22 -12.66 7.97
CA VAL A 184 1.82 -13.08 8.01
C VAL A 184 1.33 -13.41 6.60
N ARG A 185 0.32 -14.27 6.51
CA ARG A 185 -0.32 -14.60 5.24
C ARG A 185 -1.84 -14.65 5.42
N GLY A 186 -2.55 -14.55 4.33
CA GLY A 186 -4.00 -14.58 4.40
C GLY A 186 -4.67 -14.38 3.05
N TYR A 187 -5.94 -14.04 3.13
CA TYR A 187 -6.74 -13.69 1.96
C TYR A 187 -7.84 -12.69 2.30
N ARG A 188 -8.26 -11.97 1.28
CA ARG A 188 -9.47 -11.16 1.26
C ARG A 188 -10.29 -11.58 0.04
N PHE A 189 -11.45 -12.16 0.29
CA PHE A 189 -12.46 -12.42 -0.73
C PHE A 189 -13.51 -11.34 -0.63
N SER A 190 -13.96 -10.84 -1.76
CA SER A 190 -14.85 -9.69 -1.79
C SER A 190 -15.87 -9.80 -2.91
N ARG A 191 -16.85 -8.93 -2.82
CA ARG A 191 -17.89 -8.72 -3.81
C ARG A 191 -18.14 -7.25 -3.98
N GLY A 192 -18.15 -6.82 -5.22
CA GLY A 192 -18.45 -5.47 -5.63
C GLY A 192 -18.98 -5.50 -7.06
N TRP A 193 -18.28 -4.89 -7.99
CA TRP A 193 -18.53 -5.02 -9.42
C TRP A 193 -18.23 -6.45 -9.90
N ALA A 194 -17.16 -7.04 -9.42
CA ALA A 194 -16.94 -8.47 -9.54
C ALA A 194 -17.79 -9.23 -8.52
N ASP A 195 -18.50 -10.27 -8.96
CA ASP A 195 -19.37 -11.08 -8.09
C ASP A 195 -18.60 -11.95 -7.08
N ASP A 196 -17.40 -12.37 -7.43
CA ASP A 196 -16.55 -13.27 -6.63
C ASP A 196 -15.07 -12.95 -6.92
N GLN A 197 -14.49 -12.07 -6.10
CA GLN A 197 -13.09 -11.70 -6.18
C GLN A 197 -12.30 -12.39 -5.08
N LYS A 198 -11.17 -12.96 -5.45
CA LYS A 198 -10.26 -13.67 -4.53
C LYS A 198 -8.87 -13.12 -4.63
N VAL A 199 -8.38 -12.55 -3.52
CA VAL A 199 -7.02 -12.07 -3.39
C VAL A 199 -6.38 -12.74 -2.18
N TYR A 200 -5.35 -13.54 -2.43
CA TYR A 200 -4.47 -14.09 -1.41
C TYR A 200 -3.23 -13.22 -1.28
N PHE A 201 -2.66 -13.19 -0.09
CA PHE A 201 -1.44 -12.42 0.13
C PHE A 201 -0.44 -13.16 1.03
N TYR A 202 0.82 -12.79 0.88
CA TYR A 202 1.91 -13.06 1.80
C TYR A 202 2.61 -11.74 2.10
N ALA A 203 2.75 -11.41 3.38
CA ALA A 203 3.33 -10.16 3.84
C ALA A 203 4.52 -10.43 4.76
N GLU A 204 5.65 -9.80 4.48
CA GLU A 204 6.90 -9.96 5.23
C GLU A 204 7.42 -8.60 5.68
N PHE A 205 7.87 -8.51 6.94
CA PHE A 205 8.50 -7.32 7.50
C PHE A 205 10.01 -7.47 7.50
N SER A 206 10.75 -6.38 7.39
CA SER A 206 12.22 -6.38 7.35
C SER A 206 12.88 -6.81 8.67
N ARG A 207 12.10 -6.97 9.72
CA ARG A 207 12.51 -7.51 11.03
C ARG A 207 11.34 -8.17 11.76
N PRO A 208 11.59 -9.02 12.77
CA PRO A 208 10.55 -9.58 13.62
C PRO A 208 9.70 -8.49 14.29
N TYR A 209 8.39 -8.71 14.37
CA TYR A 209 7.50 -7.90 15.18
C TYR A 209 7.62 -8.29 16.67
N LYS A 210 7.37 -7.31 17.57
CA LYS A 210 7.35 -7.51 19.01
C LYS A 210 6.11 -8.29 19.44
N ASP A 211 4.99 -7.98 18.82
CA ASP A 211 3.69 -8.60 19.04
C ASP A 211 2.86 -8.55 17.75
N LEU A 212 1.88 -9.45 17.66
CA LEU A 212 0.91 -9.47 16.58
C LEU A 212 -0.50 -9.55 17.18
N ASN A 213 -1.27 -8.50 17.00
CA ASN A 213 -2.65 -8.43 17.47
C ASN A 213 -3.61 -8.59 16.29
N ILE A 214 -4.35 -9.70 16.28
CA ILE A 214 -5.37 -9.97 15.27
C ILE A 214 -6.74 -9.67 15.86
N HIS A 215 -7.45 -8.73 15.24
CA HIS A 215 -8.81 -8.35 15.62
C HIS A 215 -9.83 -8.98 14.68
N SER A 216 -10.81 -9.65 15.27
CA SER A 216 -11.87 -10.37 14.55
C SER A 216 -13.23 -9.76 14.85
N ILE A 217 -14.08 -9.73 13.82
CA ILE A 217 -15.50 -9.39 13.93
C ILE A 217 -16.28 -10.64 13.52
N ASP A 218 -17.20 -11.10 14.35
CA ASP A 218 -17.98 -12.33 14.11
C ASP A 218 -17.10 -13.53 13.71
N TYR A 219 -15.97 -13.70 14.45
CA TYR A 219 -14.97 -14.77 14.26
C TYR A 219 -14.16 -14.68 12.95
N LYS A 220 -14.33 -13.64 12.12
CA LYS A 220 -13.51 -13.37 10.95
C LYS A 220 -12.43 -12.37 11.29
N PRO A 221 -11.13 -12.66 11.00
CA PRO A 221 -10.04 -11.73 11.22
C PRO A 221 -10.06 -10.64 10.13
N TYR A 222 -10.30 -9.39 10.52
CA TYR A 222 -10.32 -8.26 9.60
C TYR A 222 -9.10 -7.37 9.69
N TYR A 223 -8.44 -7.34 10.85
CA TYR A 223 -7.29 -6.48 11.09
C TYR A 223 -6.18 -7.25 11.76
N ALA A 224 -4.93 -6.97 11.37
CA ALA A 224 -3.75 -7.43 12.10
C ALA A 224 -2.80 -6.26 12.31
N LYS A 225 -2.38 -6.01 13.56
CA LYS A 225 -1.34 -5.03 13.89
C LYS A 225 -0.06 -5.76 14.29
N ALA A 226 0.99 -5.63 13.49
CA ALA A 226 2.35 -5.98 13.87
C ALA A 226 2.96 -4.81 14.65
N GLY A 227 3.33 -5.04 15.91
CA GLY A 227 3.88 -4.04 16.83
C GLY A 227 5.40 -3.99 16.77
N PHE A 228 5.97 -2.78 16.93
CA PHE A 228 7.41 -2.53 16.91
C PHE A 228 7.79 -1.48 17.96
N GLU A 229 9.07 -1.45 18.34
CA GLU A 229 9.69 -0.31 19.01
C GLU A 229 10.61 0.37 18.01
N THR A 230 10.54 1.68 17.88
CA THR A 230 11.32 2.44 16.90
C THR A 230 12.10 3.57 17.53
N ARG A 231 13.24 3.88 16.94
CA ARG A 231 14.03 5.08 17.22
C ARG A 231 13.72 6.15 16.18
N GLU A 232 14.09 7.39 16.50
CA GLU A 232 13.94 8.49 15.54
C GLU A 232 14.63 8.21 14.21
N GLY A 233 13.88 8.32 13.11
CA GLY A 233 14.37 8.04 11.76
C GLY A 233 14.54 6.55 11.42
N GLU A 234 14.11 5.64 12.28
CA GLU A 234 14.24 4.21 12.00
C GLU A 234 13.29 3.78 10.89
N GLN A 235 13.83 2.98 9.97
CA GLN A 235 13.07 2.46 8.85
C GLN A 235 12.62 1.01 9.10
N ILE A 236 11.34 0.76 8.88
CA ILE A 236 10.77 -0.59 8.78
C ILE A 236 10.22 -0.74 7.37
N MET A 237 10.69 -1.78 6.67
CA MET A 237 10.17 -2.13 5.36
C MET A 237 9.20 -3.30 5.46
N MET A 238 8.28 -3.35 4.51
CA MET A 238 7.31 -4.42 4.36
C MET A 238 7.16 -4.76 2.89
N LYS A 239 7.05 -6.04 2.58
CA LYS A 239 6.69 -6.55 1.26
C LYS A 239 5.32 -7.22 1.36
N VAL A 240 4.47 -7.01 0.37
CA VAL A 240 3.18 -7.69 0.25
C VAL A 240 3.06 -8.25 -1.17
N ALA A 241 3.10 -9.56 -1.27
CA ALA A 241 2.87 -10.25 -2.52
C ALA A 241 1.41 -10.67 -2.64
N LEU A 242 0.86 -10.56 -3.84
CA LEU A 242 -0.50 -10.93 -4.16
C LEU A 242 -0.56 -12.16 -5.07
N SER A 243 -1.64 -12.92 -4.96
CA SER A 243 -2.00 -14.00 -5.86
C SER A 243 -3.52 -14.16 -5.95
N PRO A 244 -4.09 -14.45 -7.12
CA PRO A 244 -5.49 -14.87 -7.24
C PRO A 244 -5.67 -16.39 -7.04
N VAL A 245 -4.61 -17.14 -6.72
CA VAL A 245 -4.59 -18.61 -6.71
C VAL A 245 -4.53 -19.16 -5.28
N SER A 246 -3.49 -18.81 -4.50
CA SER A 246 -3.31 -19.28 -3.13
C SER A 246 -2.30 -18.43 -2.34
N MET A 247 -2.24 -18.62 -1.02
CA MET A 247 -1.24 -17.99 -0.15
C MET A 247 0.18 -18.49 -0.46
N GLU A 248 0.31 -19.76 -0.81
CA GLU A 248 1.59 -20.38 -1.22
C GLU A 248 2.10 -19.73 -2.51
N ASN A 249 1.20 -19.53 -3.49
CA ASN A 249 1.58 -18.85 -4.73
C ASN A 249 1.93 -17.37 -4.51
N ALA A 250 1.28 -16.69 -3.56
CA ALA A 250 1.70 -15.34 -3.17
C ALA A 250 3.13 -15.34 -2.59
N TYR A 251 3.47 -16.32 -1.75
CA TYR A 251 4.85 -16.49 -1.27
C TYR A 251 5.83 -16.75 -2.41
N GLU A 252 5.50 -17.65 -3.35
CA GLU A 252 6.33 -17.93 -4.53
C GLU A 252 6.55 -16.68 -5.40
N ASN A 253 5.51 -15.85 -5.57
CA ASN A 253 5.61 -14.58 -6.26
C ASN A 253 6.62 -13.65 -5.59
N MET A 254 6.61 -13.55 -4.25
CA MET A 254 7.57 -12.76 -3.50
C MET A 254 9.00 -13.27 -3.67
N GLN A 255 9.21 -14.58 -3.55
CA GLN A 255 10.53 -15.18 -3.71
C GLN A 255 11.10 -15.03 -5.12
N THR A 256 10.22 -14.98 -6.12
CA THR A 256 10.62 -14.84 -7.53
C THR A 256 10.94 -13.40 -7.91
N GLU A 257 10.09 -12.45 -7.48
CA GLU A 257 10.18 -11.07 -7.96
C GLU A 257 10.99 -10.17 -7.02
N LEU A 258 10.92 -10.41 -5.70
CA LEU A 258 11.52 -9.54 -4.69
C LEU A 258 12.05 -10.34 -3.48
N PRO A 259 13.06 -11.21 -3.68
CA PRO A 259 13.61 -12.02 -2.59
C PRO A 259 14.37 -11.18 -1.55
N GLY A 260 14.91 -10.04 -1.95
CA GLY A 260 15.70 -9.12 -1.11
C GLY A 260 14.93 -7.93 -0.56
N TRP A 261 15.69 -6.97 0.00
CA TRP A 261 15.20 -5.74 0.62
C TRP A 261 15.79 -4.47 -0.03
N ASP A 262 16.20 -4.56 -1.30
CA ASP A 262 16.74 -3.41 -2.05
C ASP A 262 15.59 -2.55 -2.58
N PHE A 263 15.15 -1.63 -1.75
CA PHE A 263 14.07 -0.70 -2.08
C PHE A 263 14.44 0.22 -3.25
N ASP A 264 15.63 0.80 -3.20
CA ASP A 264 16.03 1.81 -4.19
C ASP A 264 16.31 1.16 -5.55
N GLY A 265 16.92 -0.04 -5.57
CA GLY A 265 17.05 -0.83 -6.81
C GLY A 265 15.69 -1.23 -7.39
N THR A 266 14.71 -1.57 -6.54
CA THR A 266 13.34 -1.87 -7.00
C THR A 266 12.66 -0.64 -7.61
N VAL A 267 12.89 0.56 -7.07
CA VAL A 267 12.39 1.82 -7.64
C VAL A 267 13.00 2.10 -9.02
N GLU A 268 14.28 1.78 -9.21
CA GLU A 268 14.97 1.98 -10.50
C GLU A 268 14.48 1.01 -11.58
N GLU A 269 14.07 -0.19 -11.18
CA GLU A 269 13.55 -1.22 -12.09
C GLU A 269 12.07 -0.99 -12.46
N ALA A 270 11.31 -0.36 -11.59
CA ALA A 270 9.88 -0.08 -11.77
C ALA A 270 9.63 1.10 -12.72
#